data_4f43a19e2ad3426f06328b9a8d4a71a2
#
_entry.id   4f43a19e2ad3426f06328b9a8d4a71a2
#
_cell.length_a   1.000
_cell.length_b   1.000
_cell.length_c   1.000
_cell.angle_alpha   90.00
_cell.angle_beta   90.00
_cell.angle_gamma   90.00
#
_symmetry.space_group_name_H-M   'P 1'
#
loop_
_entity.id
_entity.type
_entity.pdbx_description
1 polymer ?
#
loop_
_entity_poly.entity_id
_entity_poly.type
_entity_poly.pdbx_seq_one_letter_code
_entity_poly.pdbx_strand_id
1 'polypeptide(L)'
;ENQLIKQLESLEYERVAVVSENDLIANLKRQLEKHNKTTFSEIEFKRITNHLNKGNVFDKAKILRDKFVLPLDNGETKYIEFLDSEHWCQNLFQVTNQVTIEGSYKNRYDVTILINGLPLVQIELKRRGVELKQAFNQINRYQKHSFQSNSALFGYVQIFIISNGVNTKYYANNKKQSFKQTF
;
A
#
# COMPACT_ATOMS: atom_id res chain seq x y z
N GLU A 1 0.61 -17.46 -5.71
CA GLU A 1 1.08 -16.08 -5.92
C GLU A 1 1.29 -15.78 -7.42
N ASN A 2 2.14 -16.52 -8.13
CA ASN A 2 2.48 -16.26 -9.53
C ASN A 2 1.27 -16.21 -10.48
N GLN A 3 0.25 -17.06 -10.26
CA GLN A 3 -0.96 -17.04 -11.08
C GLN A 3 -1.77 -15.75 -10.86
N LEU A 4 -1.90 -15.29 -9.62
CA LEU A 4 -2.58 -14.04 -9.29
C LEU A 4 -1.84 -12.83 -9.91
N ILE A 5 -0.51 -12.82 -9.83
CA ILE A 5 0.29 -11.74 -10.44
C ILE A 5 0.06 -11.71 -11.94
N LYS A 6 0.12 -12.85 -12.63
CA LYS A 6 -0.16 -12.91 -14.08
C LYS A 6 -1.57 -12.43 -14.44
N GLN A 7 -2.57 -12.72 -13.60
CA GLN A 7 -3.92 -12.21 -13.79
C GLN A 7 -3.97 -10.68 -13.63
N LEU A 8 -3.28 -10.13 -12.63
CA LEU A 8 -3.20 -8.68 -12.46
C LEU A 8 -2.43 -8.00 -13.60
N GLU A 9 -1.34 -8.60 -14.08
CA GLU A 9 -0.61 -8.13 -15.27
C GLU A 9 -1.52 -8.11 -16.51
N SER A 10 -2.40 -9.10 -16.69
CA SER A 10 -3.39 -9.12 -17.78
C SER A 10 -4.47 -8.05 -17.65
N LEU A 11 -4.64 -7.46 -16.46
CA LEU A 11 -5.50 -6.32 -16.16
C LEU A 11 -4.72 -4.99 -16.13
N GLU A 12 -3.55 -4.95 -16.78
CA GLU A 12 -2.70 -3.76 -16.93
C GLU A 12 -2.03 -3.26 -15.63
N TYR A 13 -1.93 -4.12 -14.59
CA TYR A 13 -1.10 -3.81 -13.44
C TYR A 13 0.38 -3.99 -13.79
N GLU A 14 1.17 -2.96 -13.58
CA GLU A 14 2.62 -3.03 -13.75
C GLU A 14 3.25 -3.89 -12.65
N ARG A 15 3.94 -4.97 -13.03
CA ARG A 15 4.71 -5.74 -12.07
C ARG A 15 6.00 -5.02 -11.70
N VAL A 16 6.24 -4.83 -10.40
CA VAL A 16 7.45 -4.15 -9.89
C VAL A 16 8.17 -5.01 -8.86
N ALA A 17 9.49 -4.92 -8.86
CA ALA A 17 10.35 -5.57 -7.88
C ALA A 17 10.56 -4.62 -6.68
N VAL A 18 9.71 -4.75 -5.67
CA VAL A 18 9.83 -4.05 -4.40
C VAL A 18 9.98 -5.12 -3.32
N VAL A 19 11.19 -5.31 -2.81
CA VAL A 19 11.50 -6.37 -1.85
C VAL A 19 11.77 -5.83 -0.44
N SER A 20 12.09 -4.55 -0.31
CA SER A 20 12.41 -3.86 0.93
C SER A 20 11.62 -2.56 1.11
N GLU A 21 11.68 -1.98 2.29
CA GLU A 21 11.10 -0.66 2.57
C GLU A 21 11.78 0.45 1.76
N ASN A 22 13.08 0.37 1.56
CA ASN A 22 13.82 1.34 0.75
C ASN A 22 13.37 1.30 -0.72
N ASP A 23 13.15 0.09 -1.27
CA ASP A 23 12.62 -0.06 -2.63
C ASP A 23 11.21 0.54 -2.74
N LEU A 24 10.38 0.37 -1.70
CA LEU A 24 9.03 0.92 -1.65
C LEU A 24 9.07 2.46 -1.66
N ILE A 25 9.95 3.07 -0.86
CA ILE A 25 10.14 4.52 -0.81
C ILE A 25 10.65 5.06 -2.15
N ALA A 26 11.64 4.39 -2.74
CA ALA A 26 12.17 4.78 -4.06
C ALA A 26 11.12 4.64 -5.17
N ASN A 27 10.32 3.57 -5.13
CA ASN A 27 9.20 3.40 -6.05
C ASN A 27 8.13 4.48 -5.86
N LEU A 28 7.78 4.81 -4.61
CA LEU A 28 6.83 5.87 -4.30
C LEU A 28 7.25 7.20 -4.91
N LYS A 29 8.53 7.60 -4.77
CA LYS A 29 9.05 8.83 -5.38
C LYS A 29 8.78 8.85 -6.88
N ARG A 30 9.22 7.81 -7.59
CA ARG A 30 9.04 7.69 -9.06
C ARG A 30 7.58 7.75 -9.49
N GLN A 31 6.70 7.05 -8.77
CA GLN A 31 5.28 7.00 -9.11
C GLN A 31 4.58 8.32 -8.85
N LEU A 32 4.88 8.99 -7.74
CA LEU A 32 4.34 10.32 -7.45
C LEU A 32 4.84 11.38 -8.44
N GLU A 33 6.10 11.32 -8.84
CA GLU A 33 6.66 12.19 -9.88
C GLU A 33 5.94 12.00 -11.22
N LYS A 34 5.70 10.74 -11.62
CA LYS A 34 4.97 10.40 -12.84
C LYS A 34 3.52 10.85 -12.77
N HIS A 35 2.81 10.56 -11.67
CA HIS A 35 1.41 10.90 -11.47
C HIS A 35 1.19 12.42 -11.45
N ASN A 36 2.05 13.17 -10.74
CA ASN A 36 1.95 14.63 -10.62
C ASN A 36 2.69 15.39 -11.74
N LYS A 37 3.29 14.69 -12.72
CA LYS A 37 4.05 15.27 -13.84
C LYS A 37 5.08 16.30 -13.35
N THR A 38 5.92 15.90 -12.40
CA THR A 38 6.92 16.74 -11.75
C THR A 38 8.08 15.89 -11.24
N THR A 39 9.17 16.54 -10.88
CA THR A 39 10.30 15.92 -10.18
C THR A 39 10.44 16.54 -8.80
N PHE A 40 10.91 15.78 -7.83
CA PHE A 40 11.13 16.26 -6.46
C PHE A 40 12.60 16.23 -6.10
N SER A 41 13.10 17.31 -5.50
CA SER A 41 14.37 17.26 -4.79
C SER A 41 14.29 16.29 -3.60
N GLU A 42 15.43 15.91 -3.02
CA GLU A 42 15.44 15.06 -1.83
C GLU A 42 14.75 15.75 -0.63
N ILE A 43 14.88 17.06 -0.53
CA ILE A 43 14.26 17.86 0.53
C ILE A 43 12.74 17.91 0.34
N GLU A 44 12.27 18.16 -0.87
CA GLU A 44 10.85 18.17 -1.22
C GLU A 44 10.21 16.80 -0.99
N PHE A 45 10.87 15.73 -1.43
CA PHE A 45 10.38 14.38 -1.20
C PHE A 45 10.36 14.01 0.30
N LYS A 46 11.32 14.49 1.08
CA LYS A 46 11.31 14.35 2.54
C LYS A 46 10.11 15.08 3.18
N ARG A 47 9.72 16.25 2.67
CA ARG A 47 8.49 16.94 3.11
C ARG A 47 7.24 16.09 2.81
N ILE A 48 7.17 15.47 1.64
CA ILE A 48 6.08 14.56 1.25
C ILE A 48 6.04 13.34 2.20
N THR A 49 7.15 12.65 2.41
CA THR A 49 7.19 11.48 3.29
C THR A 49 6.86 11.83 4.74
N ASN A 50 7.29 12.98 5.24
CA ASN A 50 6.93 13.47 6.56
C ASN A 50 5.41 13.74 6.68
N HIS A 51 4.78 14.22 5.62
CA HIS A 51 3.33 14.40 5.57
C HIS A 51 2.61 13.05 5.59
N LEU A 52 3.06 12.09 4.78
CA LEU A 52 2.51 10.74 4.69
C LEU A 52 2.69 9.91 5.99
N ASN A 53 3.67 10.24 6.82
CA ASN A 53 3.93 9.51 8.07
C ASN A 53 2.98 9.88 9.21
N LYS A 54 2.07 10.83 9.01
CA LYS A 54 1.15 11.31 10.05
C LYS A 54 -0.12 10.44 10.13
N GLY A 55 -0.67 10.41 11.33
CA GLY A 55 -2.02 9.91 11.60
C GLY A 55 -2.17 8.38 11.59
N ASN A 56 -3.38 7.96 11.91
CA ASN A 56 -3.83 6.58 11.89
C ASN A 56 -4.41 6.19 10.51
N VAL A 57 -4.92 4.97 10.36
CA VAL A 57 -5.47 4.48 9.07
C VAL A 57 -6.59 5.36 8.50
N PHE A 58 -7.43 5.96 9.35
CA PHE A 58 -8.51 6.85 8.91
C PHE A 58 -7.97 8.21 8.47
N ASP A 59 -6.97 8.73 9.18
CA ASP A 59 -6.28 9.97 8.78
C ASP A 59 -5.55 9.78 7.46
N LYS A 60 -4.90 8.62 7.26
CA LYS A 60 -4.27 8.24 6.00
C LYS A 60 -5.27 8.14 4.85
N ALA A 61 -6.47 7.62 5.09
CA ALA A 61 -7.54 7.61 4.09
C ALA A 61 -8.00 9.03 3.68
N LYS A 62 -7.92 10.01 4.58
CA LYS A 62 -8.15 11.43 4.25
C LYS A 62 -6.99 12.00 3.44
N ILE A 63 -5.74 11.76 3.89
CA ILE A 63 -4.53 12.20 3.17
C ILE A 63 -4.56 11.72 1.71
N LEU A 64 -5.01 10.50 1.43
CA LEU A 64 -5.12 9.98 0.06
C LEU A 64 -6.07 10.80 -0.83
N ARG A 65 -7.13 11.38 -0.27
CA ARG A 65 -8.14 12.15 -1.01
C ARG A 65 -7.81 13.64 -1.09
N ASP A 66 -7.00 14.15 -0.15
CA ASP A 66 -6.68 15.55 -0.06
C ASP A 66 -5.41 15.85 -0.87
N LYS A 67 -5.34 17.05 -1.45
CA LYS A 67 -4.11 17.52 -2.10
C LYS A 67 -3.17 18.08 -1.04
N PHE A 68 -1.91 17.64 -1.08
CA PHE A 68 -0.87 18.17 -0.21
C PHE A 68 -0.24 19.43 -0.81
N VAL A 69 -0.20 20.50 -0.05
CA VAL A 69 0.45 21.77 -0.42
C VAL A 69 1.95 21.63 -0.14
N LEU A 70 2.74 21.43 -1.18
CA LEU A 70 4.19 21.25 -1.11
C LEU A 70 4.90 22.57 -1.41
N PRO A 71 5.61 23.18 -0.43
CA PRO A 71 6.54 24.25 -0.71
C PRO A 71 7.76 23.71 -1.47
N LEU A 72 8.04 24.26 -2.65
CA LEU A 72 9.20 23.91 -3.46
C LEU A 72 10.45 24.65 -2.99
N ASP A 73 11.61 24.14 -3.37
CA ASP A 73 12.89 24.73 -2.97
C ASP A 73 13.17 26.09 -3.69
N ASN A 74 12.47 26.36 -4.80
CA ASN A 74 12.49 27.64 -5.51
C ASN A 74 11.55 28.71 -4.94
N GLY A 75 10.84 28.40 -3.84
CA GLY A 75 9.89 29.30 -3.19
C GLY A 75 8.46 29.24 -3.73
N GLU A 76 8.23 28.48 -4.80
CA GLU A 76 6.88 28.24 -5.32
C GLU A 76 6.13 27.19 -4.48
N THR A 77 4.86 27.01 -4.77
CA THR A 77 4.02 26.00 -4.12
C THR A 77 3.38 25.11 -5.18
N LYS A 78 3.39 23.80 -4.93
CA LYS A 78 2.74 22.81 -5.77
C LYS A 78 1.73 21.99 -4.98
N TYR A 79 0.58 21.67 -5.60
CA TYR A 79 -0.41 20.77 -5.03
C TYR A 79 -0.10 19.34 -5.49
N ILE A 80 0.21 18.46 -4.55
CA ILE A 80 0.53 17.06 -4.79
C ILE A 80 -0.71 16.22 -4.54
N GLU A 81 -1.09 15.47 -5.54
CA GLU A 81 -2.18 14.50 -5.49
C GLU A 81 -1.63 13.09 -5.26
N PHE A 82 -2.14 12.41 -4.24
CA PHE A 82 -1.75 11.04 -3.92
C PHE A 82 -2.61 10.01 -4.63
N LEU A 83 -3.88 10.35 -4.87
CA LEU A 83 -4.86 9.47 -5.50
C LEU A 83 -5.89 10.33 -6.24
N ASP A 84 -6.02 10.12 -7.54
CA ASP A 84 -7.13 10.68 -8.31
C ASP A 84 -8.40 9.86 -8.03
N SER A 85 -9.29 10.41 -7.22
CA SER A 85 -10.55 9.79 -6.85
C SER A 85 -11.69 10.07 -7.84
N GLU A 86 -11.51 11.04 -8.73
CA GLU A 86 -12.49 11.43 -9.74
C GLU A 86 -12.27 10.65 -11.05
N HIS A 87 -11.00 10.45 -11.43
CA HIS A 87 -10.62 9.77 -12.68
C HIS A 87 -9.70 8.57 -12.35
N TRP A 88 -10.28 7.49 -11.89
CA TRP A 88 -9.54 6.31 -11.43
C TRP A 88 -8.52 5.76 -12.44
N CYS A 89 -8.82 5.84 -13.74
CA CYS A 89 -7.93 5.41 -14.83
C CYS A 89 -6.64 6.27 -14.95
N GLN A 90 -6.55 7.41 -14.30
CA GLN A 90 -5.36 8.24 -14.29
C GLN A 90 -4.34 7.79 -13.23
N ASN A 91 -4.75 6.91 -12.32
CA ASN A 91 -3.84 6.35 -11.33
C ASN A 91 -2.93 5.28 -11.96
N LEU A 92 -1.75 5.10 -11.37
CA LEU A 92 -0.76 4.12 -11.78
C LEU A 92 -0.90 2.87 -10.89
N PHE A 93 -1.33 1.77 -11.48
CA PHE A 93 -1.57 0.51 -10.76
C PHE A 93 -0.37 -0.42 -10.88
N GLN A 94 0.16 -0.87 -9.75
CA GLN A 94 1.29 -1.77 -9.70
C GLN A 94 1.00 -2.97 -8.80
N VAL A 95 1.68 -4.09 -9.06
CA VAL A 95 1.66 -5.26 -8.20
C VAL A 95 3.08 -5.69 -7.86
N THR A 96 3.29 -6.03 -6.60
CA THR A 96 4.54 -6.62 -6.11
C THR A 96 4.24 -7.80 -5.19
N ASN A 97 5.22 -8.65 -4.99
CA ASN A 97 5.09 -9.79 -4.09
C ASN A 97 6.32 -9.96 -3.20
N GLN A 98 6.10 -10.64 -2.07
CA GLN A 98 7.14 -11.00 -1.11
C GLN A 98 7.91 -9.80 -0.55
N VAL A 99 7.23 -8.66 -0.40
CA VAL A 99 7.81 -7.49 0.27
C VAL A 99 8.15 -7.85 1.71
N THR A 100 9.40 -7.61 2.08
CA THR A 100 9.88 -7.86 3.44
C THR A 100 10.02 -6.54 4.18
N ILE A 101 9.36 -6.45 5.32
CA ILE A 101 9.50 -5.31 6.24
C ILE A 101 10.17 -5.79 7.52
N GLU A 102 11.27 -5.16 7.87
CA GLU A 102 12.01 -5.39 9.10
C GLU A 102 11.53 -4.41 10.17
N GLY A 103 10.88 -4.92 11.19
CA GLY A 103 10.45 -4.20 12.39
C GLY A 103 10.81 -4.99 13.61
N SER A 104 9.97 -4.97 14.65
CA SER A 104 10.12 -5.87 15.82
C SER A 104 10.11 -7.36 15.42
N TYR A 105 9.51 -7.66 14.27
CA TYR A 105 9.51 -8.96 13.60
C TYR A 105 9.69 -8.76 12.09
N LYS A 106 10.41 -9.68 11.47
CA LYS A 106 10.52 -9.75 10.01
C LYS A 106 9.22 -10.32 9.44
N ASN A 107 8.46 -9.50 8.74
CA ASN A 107 7.23 -9.92 8.07
C ASN A 107 7.42 -9.90 6.56
N ARG A 108 6.93 -10.94 5.89
CA ARG A 108 6.90 -11.04 4.44
C ARG A 108 5.45 -11.09 3.98
N TYR A 109 5.10 -10.16 3.13
CA TYR A 109 3.76 -10.01 2.58
C TYR A 109 3.65 -10.73 1.23
N ASP A 110 2.58 -11.53 1.04
CA ASP A 110 2.46 -12.38 -0.15
C ASP A 110 2.31 -11.53 -1.42
N VAL A 111 1.24 -10.76 -1.55
CA VAL A 111 1.01 -9.88 -2.70
C VAL A 111 0.49 -8.53 -2.21
N THR A 112 1.07 -7.46 -2.75
CA THR A 112 0.67 -6.07 -2.44
C THR A 112 0.32 -5.34 -3.73
N ILE A 113 -0.83 -4.69 -3.76
CA ILE A 113 -1.21 -3.77 -4.83
C ILE A 113 -0.83 -2.36 -4.40
N LEU A 114 -0.09 -1.69 -5.27
CA LEU A 114 0.31 -0.30 -5.10
C LEU A 114 -0.50 0.57 -6.07
N ILE A 115 -0.95 1.73 -5.59
CA ILE A 115 -1.57 2.76 -6.43
C ILE A 115 -0.76 4.05 -6.25
N ASN A 116 -0.24 4.58 -7.35
CA ASN A 116 0.70 5.71 -7.35
C ASN A 116 1.90 5.50 -6.41
N GLY A 117 2.34 4.22 -6.26
CA GLY A 117 3.42 3.81 -5.37
C GLY A 117 3.03 3.57 -3.92
N LEU A 118 1.79 3.87 -3.49
CA LEU A 118 1.30 3.65 -2.13
C LEU A 118 0.66 2.25 -2.00
N PRO A 119 1.00 1.45 -0.96
CA PRO A 119 0.43 0.14 -0.74
C PRO A 119 -1.01 0.28 -0.20
N LEU A 120 -2.01 0.09 -1.05
CA LEU A 120 -3.41 0.24 -0.67
C LEU A 120 -4.15 -1.06 -0.44
N VAL A 121 -3.71 -2.17 -1.05
CA VAL A 121 -4.33 -3.48 -0.86
C VAL A 121 -3.27 -4.52 -0.53
N GLN A 122 -3.51 -5.26 0.53
CA GLN A 122 -2.70 -6.40 0.93
C GLN A 122 -3.48 -7.70 0.73
N ILE A 123 -2.87 -8.66 0.03
CA ILE A 123 -3.45 -9.97 -0.26
C ILE A 123 -2.62 -11.03 0.45
N GLU A 124 -3.25 -11.82 1.28
CA GLU A 124 -2.63 -12.96 1.97
C GLU A 124 -3.19 -14.28 1.41
N LEU A 125 -2.29 -15.14 0.96
CA LEU A 125 -2.62 -16.37 0.28
C LEU A 125 -2.33 -17.59 1.16
N LYS A 126 -3.22 -18.55 1.13
CA LYS A 126 -3.05 -19.86 1.77
C LYS A 126 -3.19 -20.99 0.75
N ARG A 127 -2.62 -22.13 1.06
CA ARG A 127 -2.81 -23.34 0.26
C ARG A 127 -4.26 -23.77 0.30
N ARG A 128 -4.71 -24.44 -0.76
CA ARG A 128 -6.02 -25.10 -0.80
C ARG A 128 -6.19 -26.04 0.40
N GLY A 129 -7.36 -26.01 1.03
CA GLY A 129 -7.66 -26.80 2.22
C GLY A 129 -7.31 -26.10 3.55
N VAL A 130 -6.58 -24.99 3.54
CA VAL A 130 -6.30 -24.19 4.74
C VAL A 130 -7.46 -23.22 4.99
N GLU A 131 -7.89 -23.11 6.23
CA GLU A 131 -8.96 -22.18 6.61
C GLU A 131 -8.53 -20.71 6.46
N LEU A 132 -9.39 -19.88 5.87
CA LEU A 132 -9.13 -18.43 5.70
C LEU A 132 -8.91 -17.69 7.03
N LYS A 133 -9.43 -18.23 8.14
CA LYS A 133 -9.19 -17.67 9.47
C LYS A 133 -7.69 -17.61 9.83
N GLN A 134 -6.87 -18.53 9.32
CA GLN A 134 -5.42 -18.50 9.53
C GLN A 134 -4.79 -17.29 8.82
N ALA A 135 -5.21 -16.98 7.58
CA ALA A 135 -4.76 -15.79 6.86
C ALA A 135 -5.20 -14.51 7.58
N PHE A 136 -6.44 -14.46 8.05
CA PHE A 136 -6.96 -13.35 8.85
C PHE A 136 -6.13 -13.12 10.13
N ASN A 137 -5.83 -14.17 10.88
CA ASN A 137 -5.02 -14.09 12.09
C ASN A 137 -3.57 -13.64 11.78
N GLN A 138 -3.03 -14.00 10.61
CA GLN A 138 -1.70 -13.57 10.18
C GLN A 138 -1.68 -12.06 9.89
N ILE A 139 -2.67 -11.54 9.17
CA ILE A 139 -2.81 -10.09 8.93
C ILE A 139 -2.96 -9.33 10.25
N ASN A 140 -3.77 -9.83 11.19
CA ASN A 140 -3.91 -9.20 12.50
C ASN A 140 -2.59 -9.11 13.28
N ARG A 141 -1.69 -10.08 13.12
CA ARG A 141 -0.34 -10.00 13.67
C ARG A 141 0.48 -8.91 12.99
N TYR A 142 0.40 -8.79 11.66
CA TYR A 142 1.06 -7.74 10.90
C TYR A 142 0.58 -6.34 11.32
N GLN A 143 -0.73 -6.16 11.50
CA GLN A 143 -1.30 -4.91 11.98
C GLN A 143 -0.77 -4.49 13.35
N LYS A 144 -0.60 -5.45 14.27
CA LYS A 144 -0.12 -5.17 15.63
C LYS A 144 1.38 -4.86 15.69
N HIS A 145 2.17 -5.45 14.81
CA HIS A 145 3.63 -5.47 14.97
C HIS A 145 4.38 -4.69 13.88
N SER A 146 3.81 -4.48 12.70
CA SER A 146 4.52 -3.88 11.58
C SER A 146 3.88 -2.61 11.04
N PHE A 147 2.54 -2.57 10.93
CA PHE A 147 1.87 -1.37 10.40
C PHE A 147 1.84 -0.19 11.39
N GLN A 148 2.17 -0.43 12.66
CA GLN A 148 2.16 0.60 13.70
C GLN A 148 3.55 1.07 14.11
N SER A 149 4.61 0.31 13.82
CA SER A 149 5.90 0.57 14.47
C SER A 149 6.97 1.23 13.60
N ASN A 150 7.13 0.93 12.33
CA ASN A 150 8.23 1.51 11.55
C ASN A 150 7.96 1.66 10.05
N SER A 151 7.08 0.88 9.44
CA SER A 151 6.77 1.06 8.03
C SER A 151 5.56 1.97 7.86
N ALA A 152 5.80 3.26 7.88
CA ALA A 152 4.77 4.30 7.75
C ALA A 152 3.91 4.11 6.49
N LEU A 153 4.48 3.57 5.39
CA LEU A 153 3.77 3.38 4.13
C LEU A 153 2.77 2.22 4.19
N PHE A 154 3.05 1.09 4.84
CA PHE A 154 2.06 0.02 5.00
C PHE A 154 0.85 0.42 5.87
N GLY A 155 0.95 1.49 6.61
CA GLY A 155 -0.21 2.12 7.27
C GLY A 155 -1.26 2.65 6.28
N TYR A 156 -0.93 2.76 4.99
CA TYR A 156 -1.86 3.15 3.92
C TYR A 156 -2.72 2.00 3.39
N VAL A 157 -2.45 0.76 3.76
CA VAL A 157 -3.30 -0.37 3.38
C VAL A 157 -4.71 -0.14 3.89
N GLN A 158 -5.67 -0.04 2.96
CA GLN A 158 -7.09 0.20 3.25
C GLN A 158 -7.91 -1.10 3.19
N ILE A 159 -7.50 -2.04 2.36
CA ILE A 159 -8.23 -3.28 2.11
C ILE A 159 -7.30 -4.47 2.28
N PHE A 160 -7.79 -5.47 2.98
CA PHE A 160 -7.19 -6.80 3.07
C PHE A 160 -8.01 -7.80 2.28
N ILE A 161 -7.32 -8.66 1.53
CA ILE A 161 -7.89 -9.79 0.81
C ILE A 161 -7.21 -11.06 1.33
N ILE A 162 -7.99 -12.08 1.65
CA ILE A 162 -7.50 -13.38 2.08
C ILE A 162 -8.07 -14.46 1.15
N SER A 163 -7.22 -15.35 0.65
CA SER A 163 -7.63 -16.38 -0.28
C SER A 163 -6.87 -17.70 -0.06
N ASN A 164 -7.55 -18.83 -0.30
CA ASN A 164 -6.94 -20.16 -0.32
C ASN A 164 -7.07 -20.85 -1.69
N GLY A 165 -7.39 -20.06 -2.73
CA GLY A 165 -7.58 -20.54 -4.09
C GLY A 165 -8.93 -21.27 -4.34
N VAL A 166 -9.78 -21.38 -3.32
CA VAL A 166 -11.16 -21.90 -3.41
C VAL A 166 -12.13 -20.81 -2.95
N ASN A 167 -11.85 -20.25 -1.78
CA ASN A 167 -12.64 -19.18 -1.19
C ASN A 167 -11.77 -17.93 -1.06
N THR A 168 -12.39 -16.79 -1.25
CA THR A 168 -11.78 -15.47 -1.08
C THR A 168 -12.68 -14.61 -0.24
N LYS A 169 -12.09 -13.88 0.70
CA LYS A 169 -12.78 -12.89 1.51
C LYS A 169 -11.99 -11.59 1.52
N TYR A 170 -12.68 -10.47 1.71
CA TYR A 170 -12.05 -9.17 1.86
C TYR A 170 -12.65 -8.38 3.01
N TYR A 171 -11.92 -7.42 3.52
CA TYR A 171 -12.36 -6.55 4.60
C TYR A 171 -11.54 -5.26 4.66
N ALA A 172 -12.13 -4.21 5.21
CA ALA A 172 -11.44 -2.93 5.41
C ALA A 172 -10.40 -3.02 6.53
N ASN A 173 -9.35 -2.21 6.45
CA ASN A 173 -8.38 -2.06 7.52
C ASN A 173 -9.02 -1.32 8.70
N ASN A 174 -9.46 -2.06 9.71
CA ASN A 174 -10.09 -1.54 10.92
C ASN A 174 -9.52 -2.26 12.14
N LYS A 175 -9.18 -1.50 13.20
CA LYS A 175 -8.61 -2.05 14.46
C LYS A 175 -9.53 -3.05 15.17
N LYS A 176 -10.84 -2.97 14.94
CA LYS A 176 -11.86 -3.82 15.59
C LYS A 176 -12.49 -4.85 14.66
N GLN A 177 -11.84 -5.15 13.52
CA GLN A 177 -12.34 -6.11 12.56
C GLN A 177 -12.34 -7.54 13.15
N SER A 178 -13.46 -8.25 13.04
CA SER A 178 -13.57 -9.67 13.36
C SER A 178 -13.70 -10.51 12.08
N PHE A 179 -13.32 -11.79 12.13
CA PHE A 179 -13.45 -12.69 10.99
C PHE A 179 -14.90 -12.83 10.51
N LYS A 180 -15.89 -12.70 11.41
CA LYS A 180 -17.31 -12.74 11.06
C LYS A 180 -17.79 -11.56 10.21
N GLN A 181 -17.01 -10.47 10.18
CA GLN A 181 -17.31 -9.25 9.43
C GLN A 181 -16.55 -9.18 8.10
N THR A 182 -15.99 -10.28 7.64
CA THR A 182 -15.38 -10.39 6.30
C THR A 182 -16.42 -10.78 5.28
N PHE A 183 -16.34 -10.22 4.08
CA PHE A 183 -17.25 -10.45 2.96
C PHE A 183 -16.72 -11.50 1.99
#